data_8a420f61a882a28467824a68115ec8a4
#
_entry.id   8a420f61a882a28467824a68115ec8a4
#
_cell.length_a   1.000
_cell.length_b   1.000
_cell.length_c   1.000
_cell.angle_alpha   90.00
_cell.angle_beta   90.00
_cell.angle_gamma   90.00
#
_symmetry.space_group_name_H-M   'P 1'
#
loop_
_entity.id
_entity.type
_entity.pdbx_description
1 polymer ?
#
loop_
_entity_poly.entity_id
_entity_poly.type
_entity_poly.pdbx_seq_one_letter_code
_entity_poly.pdbx_strand_id
1 'polypeptide(L)'
;MALPAVLLLLALLLAGSAAGVTQLRLEEAARAGARALARGEDAAAVDVIVRRLAGSAAASAVASDGGWLSVTVSGRVPGAVGSLLPWTLTARAWARSETSGPSAAALVPPAWRHQLQSLAA
;
A
#
# COMPACT_ATOMS: atom_id res chain seq x y z
N MET A 1 -9.71 -44.39 4.50
CA MET A 1 -10.76 -43.37 4.54
C MET A 1 -10.31 -42.03 5.09
N ALA A 2 -9.19 -41.96 5.85
CA ALA A 2 -8.66 -40.70 6.36
C ALA A 2 -7.85 -39.91 5.34
N LEU A 3 -7.33 -40.56 4.30
CA LEU A 3 -6.47 -39.91 3.30
C LEU A 3 -7.14 -38.74 2.55
N PRO A 4 -8.41 -38.83 2.08
CA PRO A 4 -9.05 -37.70 1.41
C PRO A 4 -9.22 -36.48 2.31
N ALA A 5 -9.53 -36.70 3.60
CA ALA A 5 -9.69 -35.63 4.57
C ALA A 5 -8.36 -34.94 4.87
N VAL A 6 -7.27 -35.71 4.98
CA VAL A 6 -5.92 -35.19 5.23
C VAL A 6 -5.44 -34.38 4.02
N LEU A 7 -5.67 -34.88 2.80
CA LEU A 7 -5.31 -34.18 1.58
C LEU A 7 -6.10 -32.88 1.43
N LEU A 8 -7.38 -32.88 1.75
CA LEU A 8 -8.20 -31.68 1.72
C LEU A 8 -7.71 -30.65 2.72
N LEU A 9 -7.41 -31.07 3.94
CA LEU A 9 -6.87 -30.18 4.98
C LEU A 9 -5.54 -29.55 4.54
N LEU A 10 -4.64 -30.37 3.98
CA LEU A 10 -3.35 -29.89 3.48
C LEU A 10 -3.56 -28.88 2.36
N ALA A 11 -4.47 -29.15 1.43
CA ALA A 11 -4.78 -28.24 0.34
C ALA A 11 -5.32 -26.91 0.86
N LEU A 12 -6.19 -26.93 1.88
CA LEU A 12 -6.73 -25.72 2.50
C LEU A 12 -5.64 -24.92 3.21
N LEU A 13 -4.72 -25.57 3.89
CA LEU A 13 -3.60 -24.92 4.55
C LEU A 13 -2.67 -24.24 3.54
N LEU A 14 -2.36 -24.93 2.44
CA LEU A 14 -1.54 -24.37 1.38
C LEU A 14 -2.22 -23.18 0.71
N ALA A 15 -3.51 -23.29 0.42
CA ALA A 15 -4.29 -22.21 -0.17
C ALA A 15 -4.35 -21.00 0.76
N GLY A 16 -4.60 -21.23 2.04
CA GLY A 16 -4.62 -20.16 3.05
C GLY A 16 -3.28 -19.48 3.20
N SER A 17 -2.19 -20.25 3.17
CA SER A 17 -0.84 -19.70 3.25
C SER A 17 -0.51 -18.82 2.04
N ALA A 18 -0.87 -19.28 0.82
CA ALA A 18 -0.65 -18.50 -0.40
C ALA A 18 -1.44 -17.20 -0.39
N ALA A 19 -2.70 -17.24 0.04
CA ALA A 19 -3.54 -16.05 0.16
C ALA A 19 -2.98 -15.09 1.22
N GLY A 20 -2.49 -15.61 2.34
CA GLY A 20 -1.89 -14.81 3.40
C GLY A 20 -0.64 -14.07 2.93
N VAL A 21 0.26 -14.76 2.23
CA VAL A 21 1.47 -14.15 1.68
C VAL A 21 1.10 -13.07 0.67
N THR A 22 0.13 -13.33 -0.21
CA THR A 22 -0.32 -12.36 -1.19
C THR A 22 -0.90 -11.12 -0.50
N GLN A 23 -1.71 -11.31 0.54
CA GLN A 23 -2.28 -10.20 1.30
C GLN A 23 -1.18 -9.34 1.94
N LEU A 24 -0.15 -9.96 2.50
CA LEU A 24 0.98 -9.22 3.07
C LEU A 24 1.72 -8.41 2.02
N ARG A 25 1.91 -8.96 0.84
CA ARG A 25 2.55 -8.23 -0.27
C ARG A 25 1.71 -7.04 -0.72
N LEU A 26 0.40 -7.21 -0.81
CA LEU A 26 -0.51 -6.13 -1.18
C LEU A 26 -0.50 -5.02 -0.12
N GLU A 27 -0.50 -5.38 1.16
CA GLU A 27 -0.41 -4.42 2.25
C GLU A 27 0.90 -3.65 2.23
N GLU A 28 2.01 -4.33 2.02
CA GLU A 28 3.32 -3.69 1.93
C GLU A 28 3.38 -2.75 0.73
N ALA A 29 2.84 -3.19 -0.42
CA ALA A 29 2.76 -2.35 -1.61
C ALA A 29 1.90 -1.10 -1.38
N ALA A 30 0.77 -1.26 -0.70
CA ALA A 30 -0.11 -0.15 -0.37
C ALA A 30 0.58 0.86 0.54
N ARG A 31 1.30 0.39 1.56
CA ARG A 31 2.04 1.25 2.47
C ARG A 31 3.18 1.98 1.75
N ALA A 32 3.93 1.27 0.90
CA ALA A 32 5.00 1.88 0.12
C ALA A 32 4.45 2.92 -0.84
N GLY A 33 3.33 2.64 -1.49
CA GLY A 33 2.66 3.58 -2.38
C GLY A 33 2.16 4.82 -1.63
N ALA A 34 1.58 4.63 -0.45
CA ALA A 34 1.11 5.73 0.38
C ALA A 34 2.27 6.65 0.81
N ARG A 35 3.41 6.06 1.17
CA ARG A 35 4.60 6.84 1.52
C ARG A 35 5.11 7.64 0.31
N ALA A 36 5.09 7.04 -0.88
CA ALA A 36 5.50 7.71 -2.10
C ALA A 36 4.58 8.90 -2.42
N LEU A 37 3.28 8.72 -2.30
CA LEU A 37 2.32 9.80 -2.48
C LEU A 37 2.53 10.92 -1.48
N ALA A 38 2.81 10.58 -0.21
CA ALA A 38 3.05 11.58 0.83
C ALA A 38 4.27 12.45 0.50
N ARG A 39 5.26 11.89 -0.20
CA ARG A 39 6.43 12.64 -0.67
C ARG A 39 6.16 13.49 -1.91
N GLY A 40 4.97 13.39 -2.48
CA GLY A 40 4.60 14.16 -3.67
C GLY A 40 4.80 13.43 -5.00
N GLU A 41 5.09 12.13 -4.98
CA GLU A 41 5.19 11.34 -6.20
C GLU A 41 3.81 11.15 -6.83
N ASP A 42 3.76 11.01 -8.15
CA ASP A 42 2.49 10.90 -8.86
C ASP A 42 1.96 9.46 -8.87
N ALA A 43 0.74 9.30 -9.40
CA ALA A 43 0.09 7.99 -9.45
C ALA A 43 0.85 6.99 -10.31
N ALA A 44 1.54 7.44 -11.36
CA ALA A 44 2.32 6.57 -12.21
C ALA A 44 3.52 5.99 -11.46
N ALA A 45 4.21 6.81 -10.65
CA ALA A 45 5.32 6.34 -9.81
C ALA A 45 4.83 5.34 -8.76
N VAL A 46 3.68 5.59 -8.16
CA VAL A 46 3.05 4.68 -7.19
C VAL A 46 2.74 3.33 -7.86
N ASP A 47 2.20 3.34 -9.07
CA ASP A 47 1.88 2.11 -9.80
C ASP A 47 3.13 1.27 -10.05
N VAL A 48 4.25 1.90 -10.40
CA VAL A 48 5.53 1.21 -10.59
C VAL A 48 5.98 0.54 -9.29
N ILE A 49 5.89 1.25 -8.16
CA ILE A 49 6.26 0.71 -6.84
C ILE A 49 5.37 -0.49 -6.49
N VAL A 50 4.06 -0.34 -6.68
CA VAL A 50 3.09 -1.39 -6.38
C VAL A 50 3.36 -2.65 -7.19
N ARG A 51 3.60 -2.50 -8.49
CA ARG A 51 3.90 -3.65 -9.36
C ARG A 51 5.20 -4.33 -9.01
N ARG A 52 6.18 -3.56 -8.54
CA ARG A 52 7.47 -4.12 -8.11
C ARG A 52 7.32 -4.96 -6.85
N LEU A 53 6.51 -4.53 -5.89
CA LEU A 53 6.33 -5.20 -4.61
C LEU A 53 5.27 -6.30 -4.65
N ALA A 54 4.17 -6.08 -5.36
CA ALA A 54 3.02 -6.98 -5.37
C ALA A 54 2.88 -7.80 -6.65
N GLY A 55 3.70 -7.51 -7.68
CA GLY A 55 3.67 -8.23 -8.95
C GLY A 55 3.02 -7.41 -10.06
N SER A 56 3.34 -7.76 -11.30
CA SER A 56 2.92 -7.01 -12.49
C SER A 56 1.40 -7.03 -12.73
N ALA A 57 0.70 -8.01 -12.15
CA ALA A 57 -0.75 -8.12 -12.27
C ALA A 57 -1.50 -7.31 -11.21
N ALA A 58 -0.80 -6.75 -10.24
CA ALA A 58 -1.43 -5.93 -9.21
C ALA A 58 -1.86 -4.58 -9.79
N ALA A 59 -3.00 -4.10 -9.31
CA ALA A 59 -3.55 -2.79 -9.69
C ALA A 59 -3.54 -1.85 -8.48
N SER A 60 -3.30 -0.59 -8.73
CA SER A 60 -3.34 0.43 -7.67
C SER A 60 -4.35 1.52 -8.03
N ALA A 61 -5.00 2.05 -7.01
CA ALA A 61 -5.89 3.19 -7.12
C ALA A 61 -5.52 4.20 -6.05
N VAL A 62 -5.44 5.45 -6.43
CA VAL A 62 -5.04 6.55 -5.56
C VAL A 62 -6.22 7.48 -5.35
N ALA A 63 -6.46 7.88 -4.12
CA ALA A 63 -7.48 8.85 -3.79
C ALA A 63 -6.95 9.86 -2.79
N SER A 64 -7.47 11.08 -2.82
CA SER A 64 -7.13 12.10 -1.85
C SER A 64 -8.40 12.71 -1.29
N ASP A 65 -8.40 12.98 0.01
CA ASP A 65 -9.55 13.55 0.71
C ASP A 65 -9.04 14.36 1.91
N GLY A 66 -9.23 15.68 1.84
CA GLY A 66 -8.92 16.58 2.95
C GLY A 66 -7.50 16.53 3.46
N GLY A 67 -6.52 16.33 2.58
CA GLY A 67 -5.11 16.21 2.95
C GLY A 67 -4.68 14.78 3.27
N TRP A 68 -5.61 13.84 3.31
CA TRP A 68 -5.31 12.42 3.44
C TRP A 68 -5.20 11.79 2.05
N LEU A 69 -4.20 10.95 1.89
CA LEU A 69 -3.97 10.19 0.67
C LEU A 69 -4.20 8.73 0.98
N SER A 70 -4.87 8.02 0.07
CA SER A 70 -5.06 6.59 0.20
C SER A 70 -4.56 5.87 -1.06
N VAL A 71 -3.96 4.72 -0.86
CA VAL A 71 -3.58 3.81 -1.93
C VAL A 71 -4.29 2.50 -1.68
N THR A 72 -5.08 2.07 -2.65
CA THR A 72 -5.75 0.78 -2.63
C THR A 72 -5.05 -0.11 -3.64
N VAL A 73 -4.54 -1.23 -3.20
CA VAL A 73 -3.86 -2.21 -4.06
C VAL A 73 -4.69 -3.47 -4.10
N SER A 74 -4.93 -3.96 -5.30
CA SER A 74 -5.68 -5.19 -5.51
C SER A 74 -4.87 -6.15 -6.37
N GLY A 75 -5.04 -7.43 -6.14
CA GLY A 75 -4.36 -8.46 -6.90
C GLY A 75 -4.96 -9.81 -6.63
N ARG A 76 -4.66 -10.76 -7.51
CA ARG A 76 -5.10 -12.15 -7.37
C ARG A 76 -3.98 -12.99 -6.77
N VAL A 77 -4.37 -14.06 -6.10
CA VAL A 77 -3.41 -15.06 -5.63
C VAL A 77 -2.74 -15.69 -6.85
N PRO A 78 -1.40 -15.66 -6.94
CA PRO A 78 -0.71 -16.20 -8.12
C PRO A 78 -0.64 -17.72 -8.12
N GLY A 79 -0.31 -18.28 -9.29
CA GLY A 79 -0.03 -19.70 -9.47
C GLY A 79 -1.29 -20.55 -9.58
N ALA A 80 -1.13 -21.84 -9.33
CA ALA A 80 -2.23 -22.82 -9.46
C ALA A 80 -3.36 -22.55 -8.47
N VAL A 81 -3.04 -22.05 -7.28
CA VAL A 81 -4.02 -21.69 -6.26
C VAL A 81 -4.90 -20.56 -6.76
N GLY A 82 -4.33 -19.58 -7.48
CA GLY A 82 -5.08 -18.46 -8.03
C GLY A 82 -6.07 -18.87 -9.11
N SER A 83 -5.78 -19.94 -9.85
CA SER A 83 -6.72 -20.44 -10.85
C SER A 83 -7.89 -21.21 -10.22
N LEU A 84 -7.69 -21.79 -9.04
CA LEU A 84 -8.73 -22.47 -8.28
C LEU A 84 -9.56 -21.52 -7.42
N LEU A 85 -8.92 -20.43 -6.95
CA LEU A 85 -9.55 -19.43 -6.09
C LEU A 85 -9.46 -18.06 -6.79
N PRO A 86 -10.45 -17.71 -7.63
CA PRO A 86 -10.41 -16.45 -8.39
C PRO A 86 -10.74 -15.23 -7.51
N TRP A 87 -10.25 -15.23 -6.29
CA TRP A 87 -10.49 -14.13 -5.35
C TRP A 87 -9.51 -12.99 -5.62
N THR A 88 -10.04 -11.78 -5.67
CA THR A 88 -9.23 -10.57 -5.70
C THR A 88 -9.04 -10.10 -4.27
N LEU A 89 -7.79 -10.03 -3.84
CA LEU A 89 -7.44 -9.52 -2.52
C LEU A 89 -7.18 -8.02 -2.64
N THR A 90 -7.51 -7.28 -1.60
CA THR A 90 -7.39 -5.83 -1.59
C THR A 90 -6.75 -5.38 -0.29
N ALA A 91 -5.81 -4.45 -0.40
CA ALA A 91 -5.21 -3.79 0.75
C ALA A 91 -5.25 -2.28 0.54
N ARG A 92 -5.45 -1.55 1.62
CA ARG A 92 -5.51 -0.09 1.58
C ARG A 92 -4.60 0.50 2.65
N ALA A 93 -3.87 1.53 2.28
CA ALA A 93 -3.05 2.28 3.22
C ALA A 93 -3.37 3.77 3.09
N TRP A 94 -3.25 4.48 4.19
CA TRP A 94 -3.50 5.91 4.27
C TRP A 94 -2.21 6.62 4.65
N ALA A 95 -1.99 7.79 4.06
CA ALA A 95 -0.90 8.67 4.43
C ALA A 95 -1.38 10.11 4.41
N ARG A 96 -0.80 10.93 5.25
CA ARG A 96 -1.07 12.35 5.22
C ARG A 96 -0.14 13.01 4.23
N SER A 97 -0.69 13.90 3.40
CA SER A 97 0.11 14.62 2.42
C SER A 97 1.11 15.54 3.14
N GLU A 98 2.39 15.40 2.82
CA GLU A 98 3.44 16.29 3.32
C GLU A 98 3.50 17.60 2.54
N THR A 99 2.89 17.61 1.33
CA THR A 99 2.99 18.74 0.40
C THR A 99 1.75 19.60 0.36
N SER A 100 0.58 19.10 0.78
CA SER A 100 -0.71 19.81 0.65
C SER A 100 -1.38 20.15 1.98
N GLY A 101 -0.76 19.82 3.11
CA GLY A 101 -1.23 20.23 4.43
C GLY A 101 -0.68 21.62 4.78
N PRO A 102 -1.11 22.22 5.92
CA PRO A 102 -0.42 23.38 6.43
C PRO A 102 1.04 23.00 6.61
N SER A 103 1.94 23.74 5.96
CA SER A 103 3.36 23.46 6.07
C SER A 103 3.78 23.53 7.53
N ALA A 104 4.81 22.77 7.91
CA ALA A 104 5.34 22.83 9.28
C ALA A 104 5.68 24.27 9.66
N ALA A 105 6.07 25.10 8.70
CA ALA A 105 6.33 26.53 8.91
C ALA A 105 5.07 27.29 9.35
N ALA A 106 3.87 26.87 8.93
CA ALA A 106 2.63 27.50 9.35
C ALA A 106 2.29 27.22 10.81
N LEU A 107 2.85 26.17 11.38
CA LEU A 107 2.66 25.81 12.79
C LEU A 107 3.69 26.48 13.71
N VAL A 108 4.71 27.12 13.12
CA VAL A 108 5.74 27.82 13.89
C VAL A 108 5.20 29.20 14.27
N PRO A 109 5.27 29.63 15.57
CA PRO A 109 4.85 30.97 15.97
C PRO A 109 5.59 32.05 15.20
N PRO A 110 4.95 33.20 14.89
CA PRO A 110 5.59 34.26 14.09
C PRO A 110 6.92 34.75 14.62
N ALA A 111 7.09 34.78 15.94
CA ALA A 111 8.36 35.20 16.56
C ALA A 111 9.53 34.28 16.21
N TRP A 112 9.24 32.99 16.05
CA TRP A 112 10.27 31.99 15.74
C TRP A 112 10.65 31.99 14.27
N ARG A 113 9.73 32.45 13.40
CA ARG A 113 10.01 32.54 11.95
C ARG A 113 11.15 33.46 11.64
N HIS A 114 11.26 34.57 12.37
CA HIS A 114 12.36 35.51 12.18
C HIS A 114 13.71 34.88 12.56
N GLN A 115 13.74 34.08 13.63
CA GLN A 115 14.95 33.37 14.04
C GLN A 115 15.40 32.34 13.00
N LEU A 116 14.42 31.60 12.45
CA LEU A 116 14.73 30.62 11.41
C LEU A 116 15.26 31.26 10.15
N GLN A 117 14.74 32.42 9.76
CA GLN A 117 15.20 33.17 8.61
C GLN A 117 16.64 33.72 8.84
N SER A 118 16.95 34.15 10.06
CA SER A 118 18.29 34.61 10.42
C SER A 118 19.31 33.48 10.31
N LEU A 119 18.93 32.26 10.70
CA LEU A 119 19.82 31.10 10.65
C LEU A 119 20.06 30.64 9.22
N ALA A 120 19.11 30.90 8.31
CA ALA A 120 19.22 30.52 6.90
C ALA A 120 20.03 31.49 6.05
N ALA A 121 20.35 32.65 6.56
CA ALA A 121 21.11 33.70 5.84
C ALA A 121 22.63 33.49 5.90
#